data_9f6e5c1437edbcccadf7757aa638d118
#
_entry.id   9f6e5c1437edbcccadf7757aa638d118
#
_cell.length_a   1.000
_cell.length_b   1.000
_cell.length_c   1.000
_cell.angle_alpha   90.00
_cell.angle_beta   90.00
_cell.angle_gamma   90.00
#
_symmetry.space_group_name_H-M   'P 1'
#
loop_
_entity.id
_entity.type
_entity.pdbx_description
1 polymer ?
#
loop_
_entity_poly.entity_id
_entity_poly.type
_entity_poly.pdbx_seq_one_letter_code
_entity_poly.pdbx_strand_id
1 'polypeptide(L)'
;MCEARYLTGEPELNRYSTSRVNVLRCVALASRERRAPEWLIMQLDVYTSGMALNSGDASPSTAAPLGETTHRPRIAVVGASGYAGGETLRLLAGHPGIEVATVAAHSSAGKHLSEVAPHIDLGHDPVLAETSVDTLRGHDAVVLALPHGQSGQIAAALRAEDPEVLVLDLGADHRLESAEDWSDYYSSEHSGTWTYGMPELLLADGTRQRDQLVGAREIAVPGCNATAVSLALAPLLRAGLLDAERLSAVLPVGYSGAGRAAKQHLLFSEASGSASPYAVGGSHRHVPEVLQNLRRATGRDGQRLAFTPVLVPMSRGILAVCTAPVDEGTSTADLLAALQADYAEEHFITVLPEGVFPSTGEVAGANTLRIGAAVDHRSGQATVISALDNLVKGTAGAALQSLNLALGLPEATGLTRTALAP
;
A
#
# COMPACT_ATOMS: atom_id res chain seq x y z
N MET A 1 -23.08 34.27 40.51
CA MET A 1 -22.29 34.48 41.73
C MET A 1 -22.25 33.17 42.49
N CYS A 2 -21.15 32.44 42.37
CA CYS A 2 -20.73 31.39 43.30
C CYS A 2 -19.23 31.29 43.16
N GLU A 3 -18.54 31.57 44.24
CA GLU A 3 -17.09 31.68 44.33
C GLU A 3 -16.41 30.32 44.33
N ALA A 4 -15.29 30.23 43.59
CA ALA A 4 -14.36 29.14 43.67
C ALA A 4 -13.31 29.40 44.77
N ARG A 5 -13.14 28.45 45.70
CA ARG A 5 -12.01 28.47 46.66
C ARG A 5 -10.93 27.49 46.18
N TYR A 6 -9.75 28.03 45.95
CA TYR A 6 -8.50 27.26 45.77
C TYR A 6 -8.02 26.76 47.14
N LEU A 7 -7.62 25.50 47.21
CA LEU A 7 -6.77 24.96 48.26
C LEU A 7 -5.48 24.41 47.60
N THR A 8 -4.39 25.07 47.95
CA THR A 8 -3.01 24.68 47.66
C THR A 8 -2.56 23.65 48.67
N GLY A 9 -1.85 22.60 48.22
CA GLY A 9 -1.14 21.65 49.06
C GLY A 9 -0.19 20.83 48.22
N GLU A 10 1.11 21.08 48.35
CA GLU A 10 2.19 20.31 47.75
C GLU A 10 2.33 18.94 48.44
N PRO A 11 2.76 17.87 47.76
CA PRO A 11 3.14 16.61 48.36
C PRO A 11 4.65 16.46 48.46
N GLU A 12 5.09 16.06 49.65
CA GLU A 12 6.46 15.59 49.92
C GLU A 12 6.75 14.25 49.23
N LEU A 13 7.94 14.16 48.65
CA LEU A 13 8.60 12.95 48.21
C LEU A 13 9.00 12.06 49.38
N ASN A 14 8.66 10.77 49.34
CA ASN A 14 9.53 9.80 50.00
C ASN A 14 9.62 8.45 49.25
N ARG A 15 10.78 7.88 49.36
CA ARG A 15 11.39 6.81 48.56
C ARG A 15 11.06 5.40 49.10
N TYR A 16 11.28 4.43 48.21
CA TYR A 16 11.62 3.01 48.36
C TYR A 16 10.53 1.97 48.59
N SER A 17 10.64 0.99 47.71
CA SER A 17 10.80 -0.46 47.98
C SER A 17 9.87 -1.36 47.17
N THR A 18 10.52 -2.22 46.42
CA THR A 18 10.06 -3.45 45.76
C THR A 18 9.11 -4.30 46.56
N SER A 19 8.02 -4.77 45.92
CA SER A 19 7.61 -6.19 46.08
C SER A 19 6.53 -6.58 45.07
N ARG A 20 6.89 -7.53 44.23
CA ARG A 20 5.97 -8.34 43.43
C ARG A 20 5.14 -9.24 44.36
N VAL A 21 4.01 -8.84 44.85
CA VAL A 21 2.97 -9.74 45.40
C VAL A 21 1.70 -8.93 45.68
N ASN A 22 0.89 -8.57 44.70
CA ASN A 22 -0.48 -8.10 44.97
C ASN A 22 -1.47 -8.18 43.78
N VAL A 23 -1.14 -8.95 42.73
CA VAL A 23 -2.10 -9.13 41.61
C VAL A 23 -3.03 -10.37 41.84
N LEU A 24 -2.67 -11.25 42.72
CA LEU A 24 -3.46 -12.48 42.98
C LEU A 24 -4.54 -12.36 44.06
N ARG A 25 -4.62 -11.26 44.80
CA ARG A 25 -5.63 -11.08 45.88
C ARG A 25 -6.92 -10.38 45.46
N CYS A 26 -6.96 -9.69 44.33
CA CYS A 26 -8.19 -9.04 43.84
C CYS A 26 -9.14 -9.97 43.07
N VAL A 27 -8.67 -11.12 42.59
CA VAL A 27 -9.50 -12.08 41.84
C VAL A 27 -10.29 -13.03 42.75
N ALA A 28 -9.87 -13.20 44.00
CA ALA A 28 -10.48 -14.17 44.94
C ALA A 28 -11.66 -13.61 45.73
N LEU A 29 -11.96 -12.31 45.69
CA LEU A 29 -13.06 -11.70 46.43
C LEU A 29 -14.33 -11.40 45.59
N ALA A 30 -14.26 -11.60 44.27
CA ALA A 30 -15.41 -11.40 43.35
C ALA A 30 -16.22 -12.69 43.10
N SER A 31 -15.87 -13.82 43.68
CA SER A 31 -16.51 -15.12 43.43
C SER A 31 -17.59 -15.56 44.43
N ARG A 32 -18.07 -14.64 45.26
CA ARG A 32 -19.24 -14.91 46.13
C ARG A 32 -20.39 -13.93 45.84
N GLU A 33 -21.25 -14.26 44.91
CA GLU A 33 -22.52 -13.64 44.55
C GLU A 33 -22.57 -12.96 43.21
N ARG A 34 -22.59 -13.78 42.15
CA ARG A 34 -23.46 -13.66 40.94
C ARG A 34 -22.97 -14.68 39.92
N ARG A 35 -23.89 -15.53 39.43
CA ARG A 35 -23.58 -16.49 38.33
C ARG A 35 -23.10 -15.69 37.11
N ALA A 36 -21.90 -16.03 36.62
CA ALA A 36 -21.41 -15.51 35.36
C ALA A 36 -22.30 -15.97 34.19
N PRO A 37 -22.54 -15.12 33.16
CA PRO A 37 -23.33 -15.51 32.01
C PRO A 37 -22.64 -16.66 31.24
N GLU A 38 -23.42 -17.60 30.73
CA GLU A 38 -22.96 -18.85 30.08
C GLU A 38 -21.97 -18.68 28.91
N TRP A 39 -21.95 -17.51 28.27
CA TRP A 39 -21.01 -17.23 27.18
C TRP A 39 -19.54 -17.06 27.64
N LEU A 40 -19.27 -16.80 28.91
CA LEU A 40 -17.92 -16.69 29.45
C LEU A 40 -17.26 -18.06 29.69
N ILE A 41 -18.08 -19.11 29.80
CA ILE A 41 -17.59 -20.51 30.03
C ILE A 41 -17.22 -21.15 28.71
N MET A 42 -17.89 -20.81 27.59
CA MET A 42 -17.55 -21.35 26.26
C MET A 42 -16.21 -20.85 25.71
N GLN A 43 -15.71 -19.68 26.15
CA GLN A 43 -14.43 -19.13 25.66
C GLN A 43 -13.19 -19.72 26.34
N LEU A 44 -13.35 -20.39 27.47
CA LEU A 44 -12.24 -21.05 28.20
C LEU A 44 -12.01 -22.50 27.77
N ASP A 45 -13.06 -23.19 27.29
CA ASP A 45 -12.94 -24.61 26.86
C ASP A 45 -12.29 -24.78 25.47
N VAL A 46 -12.27 -23.74 24.64
CA VAL A 46 -11.63 -23.77 23.30
C VAL A 46 -10.10 -23.67 23.40
N TYR A 47 -9.57 -23.13 24.51
CA TYR A 47 -8.12 -22.94 24.67
C TYR A 47 -7.39 -24.14 25.29
N THR A 48 -8.09 -25.13 25.87
CA THR A 48 -7.45 -26.29 26.56
C THR A 48 -7.52 -27.62 25.79
N SER A 49 -8.26 -27.69 24.67
CA SER A 49 -8.45 -28.94 23.92
C SER A 49 -7.52 -29.14 22.72
N GLY A 50 -6.53 -28.28 22.51
CA GLY A 50 -5.71 -28.23 21.28
C GLY A 50 -4.23 -28.56 21.41
N MET A 51 -3.75 -29.18 22.48
CA MET A 51 -2.34 -29.63 22.59
C MET A 51 -2.21 -31.13 22.76
N ALA A 52 -2.49 -31.88 21.69
CA ALA A 52 -1.88 -33.18 21.51
C ALA A 52 -0.61 -32.96 20.65
N LEU A 53 0.54 -33.05 21.31
CA LEU A 53 1.85 -33.03 20.64
C LEU A 53 2.00 -34.32 19.82
N ASN A 54 1.82 -34.18 18.52
CA ASN A 54 2.23 -35.21 17.58
C ASN A 54 3.69 -34.90 17.19
N SER A 55 4.62 -35.64 17.77
CA SER A 55 6.04 -35.63 17.43
C SER A 55 6.23 -36.36 16.09
N GLY A 56 5.94 -35.65 15.02
CA GLY A 56 6.35 -36.06 13.68
C GLY A 56 7.45 -35.10 13.21
N ASP A 57 8.63 -35.66 12.91
CA ASP A 57 9.79 -34.98 12.35
C ASP A 57 9.40 -34.19 11.12
N ALA A 58 9.15 -32.92 11.29
CA ALA A 58 9.22 -31.93 10.23
C ALA A 58 10.56 -31.20 10.39
N SER A 59 11.56 -31.66 9.69
CA SER A 59 12.78 -30.88 9.44
C SER A 59 12.38 -29.52 8.94
N PRO A 60 12.96 -28.42 9.45
CA PRO A 60 12.70 -27.10 8.87
C PRO A 60 13.12 -27.14 7.40
N SER A 61 12.19 -26.83 6.50
CA SER A 61 12.50 -26.57 5.11
C SER A 61 13.56 -25.48 5.08
N THR A 62 14.80 -25.88 4.89
CA THR A 62 15.88 -24.95 4.57
C THR A 62 15.49 -24.29 3.26
N ALA A 63 15.09 -23.02 3.32
CA ALA A 63 15.07 -22.17 2.15
C ALA A 63 16.43 -22.38 1.46
N ALA A 64 16.41 -22.76 0.17
CA ALA A 64 17.64 -22.93 -0.60
C ALA A 64 18.45 -21.62 -0.44
N PRO A 65 19.77 -21.70 -0.13
CA PRO A 65 20.59 -20.52 -0.09
C PRO A 65 20.48 -19.84 -1.45
N LEU A 66 20.17 -18.55 -1.48
CA LEU A 66 20.28 -17.70 -2.65
C LEU A 66 21.69 -17.98 -3.19
N GLY A 67 21.78 -18.54 -4.42
CA GLY A 67 23.07 -18.81 -5.04
C GLY A 67 23.93 -17.57 -4.86
N GLU A 68 25.18 -17.73 -4.46
CA GLU A 68 26.16 -16.65 -4.29
C GLU A 68 26.31 -15.88 -5.61
N THR A 69 25.39 -14.97 -5.89
CA THR A 69 25.65 -13.90 -6.83
C THR A 69 26.58 -12.94 -6.13
N THR A 70 27.85 -12.95 -6.51
CA THR A 70 28.91 -12.10 -5.97
C THR A 70 28.64 -10.60 -6.18
N HIS A 71 27.59 -10.25 -6.91
CA HIS A 71 27.18 -8.88 -7.22
C HIS A 71 25.75 -8.61 -6.72
N ARG A 72 25.62 -7.64 -5.80
CA ARG A 72 24.32 -7.09 -5.40
C ARG A 72 23.96 -5.95 -6.35
N PRO A 73 22.79 -5.94 -6.99
CA PRO A 73 22.35 -4.81 -7.80
C PRO A 73 22.43 -3.50 -7.03
N ARG A 74 23.05 -2.50 -7.65
CA ARG A 74 23.28 -1.16 -7.11
C ARG A 74 22.14 -0.24 -7.52
N ILE A 75 21.39 0.25 -6.54
CA ILE A 75 20.17 1.03 -6.78
C ILE A 75 20.40 2.50 -6.40
N ALA A 76 19.98 3.41 -7.28
CA ALA A 76 19.83 4.81 -6.95
C ALA A 76 18.35 5.13 -6.62
N VAL A 77 18.13 5.92 -5.56
CA VAL A 77 16.79 6.41 -5.19
C VAL A 77 16.76 7.93 -5.27
N VAL A 78 15.93 8.45 -6.16
CA VAL A 78 15.73 9.88 -6.40
C VAL A 78 14.46 10.37 -5.71
N GLY A 79 14.50 11.58 -5.13
CA GLY A 79 13.37 12.11 -4.37
C GLY A 79 13.30 11.59 -2.94
N ALA A 80 14.42 11.21 -2.37
CA ALA A 80 14.58 10.59 -1.05
C ALA A 80 13.99 11.39 0.10
N SER A 81 13.91 12.71 -0.02
CA SER A 81 13.30 13.60 1.00
C SER A 81 11.77 13.62 0.97
N GLY A 82 11.13 13.02 -0.04
CA GLY A 82 9.68 12.86 -0.14
C GLY A 82 9.17 11.62 0.61
N TYR A 83 7.84 11.49 0.78
CA TYR A 83 7.25 10.30 1.42
C TYR A 83 7.46 9.02 0.61
N ALA A 84 7.25 9.07 -0.70
CA ALA A 84 7.43 7.89 -1.57
C ALA A 84 8.89 7.44 -1.63
N GLY A 85 9.84 8.37 -1.84
CA GLY A 85 11.27 8.05 -1.85
C GLY A 85 11.78 7.58 -0.50
N GLY A 86 11.36 8.22 0.60
CA GLY A 86 11.69 7.79 1.96
C GLY A 86 11.15 6.39 2.28
N GLU A 87 9.93 6.08 1.87
CA GLU A 87 9.36 4.74 2.06
C GLU A 87 10.07 3.68 1.20
N THR A 88 10.48 4.04 -0.02
CA THR A 88 11.30 3.17 -0.88
C THR A 88 12.64 2.84 -0.19
N LEU A 89 13.32 3.85 0.36
CA LEU A 89 14.55 3.64 1.12
C LEU A 89 14.34 2.77 2.36
N ARG A 90 13.24 2.97 3.10
CA ARG A 90 12.91 2.15 4.27
C ARG A 90 12.78 0.66 3.91
N LEU A 91 12.12 0.36 2.79
CA LEU A 91 11.98 -1.02 2.32
C LEU A 91 13.31 -1.59 1.80
N LEU A 92 14.06 -0.81 1.03
CA LEU A 92 15.36 -1.21 0.50
C LEU A 92 16.42 -1.43 1.59
N ALA A 93 16.37 -0.67 2.70
CA ALA A 93 17.25 -0.84 3.84
C ALA A 93 17.20 -2.25 4.45
N GLY A 94 16.04 -2.89 4.41
CA GLY A 94 15.85 -4.28 4.87
C GLY A 94 16.03 -5.34 3.78
N HIS A 95 16.37 -4.97 2.54
CA HIS A 95 16.43 -5.91 1.42
C HIS A 95 17.75 -6.68 1.37
N PRO A 96 17.75 -8.03 1.45
CA PRO A 96 18.98 -8.81 1.60
C PRO A 96 19.84 -8.87 0.33
N GLY A 97 19.24 -8.68 -0.86
CA GLY A 97 19.86 -8.90 -2.17
C GLY A 97 20.18 -7.61 -2.95
N ILE A 98 19.98 -6.42 -2.38
CA ILE A 98 20.14 -5.13 -3.07
C ILE A 98 21.08 -4.22 -2.25
N GLU A 99 21.82 -3.35 -2.95
CA GLU A 99 22.62 -2.27 -2.35
C GLU A 99 22.01 -0.92 -2.73
N VAL A 100 21.68 -0.08 -1.74
CA VAL A 100 21.37 1.34 -1.97
C VAL A 100 22.68 2.11 -2.15
N ALA A 101 23.08 2.29 -3.39
CA ALA A 101 24.39 2.89 -3.72
C ALA A 101 24.35 4.41 -3.76
N THR A 102 23.20 4.99 -4.17
CA THR A 102 23.05 6.46 -4.27
C THR A 102 21.67 6.89 -3.77
N VAL A 103 21.66 7.94 -2.97
CA VAL A 103 20.45 8.61 -2.49
C VAL A 103 20.48 10.04 -3.01
N ALA A 104 19.50 10.43 -3.82
CA ALA A 104 19.48 11.75 -4.45
C ALA A 104 18.20 12.55 -4.10
N ALA A 105 18.36 13.86 -4.04
CA ALA A 105 17.24 14.79 -3.85
C ALA A 105 17.58 16.14 -4.51
N HIS A 106 16.55 16.89 -4.93
CA HIS A 106 16.78 18.20 -5.53
C HIS A 106 17.01 19.28 -4.47
N SER A 107 16.00 19.58 -3.65
CA SER A 107 16.05 20.67 -2.66
C SER A 107 16.85 20.36 -1.40
N SER A 108 17.20 19.10 -1.18
CA SER A 108 17.95 18.63 -0.01
C SER A 108 19.32 18.06 -0.37
N ALA A 109 19.80 18.27 -1.60
CA ALA A 109 21.16 17.91 -1.99
C ALA A 109 22.19 18.53 -1.05
N GLY A 110 23.24 17.79 -0.72
CA GLY A 110 24.31 18.20 0.21
C GLY A 110 24.00 17.97 1.69
N LYS A 111 22.76 17.61 2.06
CA LYS A 111 22.41 17.21 3.45
C LYS A 111 22.65 15.73 3.66
N HIS A 112 22.86 15.34 4.91
CA HIS A 112 22.84 13.93 5.30
C HIS A 112 21.43 13.34 5.28
N LEU A 113 21.31 12.03 5.01
CA LEU A 113 20.02 11.33 5.04
C LEU A 113 19.35 11.47 6.41
N SER A 114 20.12 11.37 7.48
CA SER A 114 19.65 11.52 8.87
C SER A 114 18.98 12.87 9.16
N GLU A 115 19.36 13.95 8.45
CA GLU A 115 18.74 15.27 8.59
C GLU A 115 17.33 15.36 7.97
N VAL A 116 17.06 14.57 6.95
CA VAL A 116 15.79 14.64 6.19
C VAL A 116 14.86 13.47 6.45
N ALA A 117 15.41 12.31 6.81
CA ALA A 117 14.70 11.06 7.08
C ALA A 117 15.36 10.26 8.21
N PRO A 118 15.39 10.78 9.47
CA PRO A 118 16.13 10.20 10.59
C PRO A 118 15.66 8.80 11.02
N HIS A 119 14.52 8.36 10.51
CA HIS A 119 13.95 7.04 10.77
C HIS A 119 14.46 5.95 9.81
N ILE A 120 15.32 6.29 8.85
CA ILE A 120 15.89 5.34 7.88
C ILE A 120 17.34 5.06 8.27
N ASP A 121 17.63 3.78 8.46
CA ASP A 121 18.99 3.27 8.72
C ASP A 121 19.45 2.40 7.53
N LEU A 122 20.43 2.87 6.80
CA LEU A 122 21.08 2.13 5.71
C LEU A 122 22.39 1.46 6.16
N GLY A 123 22.70 1.46 7.47
CA GLY A 123 24.00 1.04 8.01
C GLY A 123 25.09 2.11 7.85
N HIS A 124 24.79 3.21 7.20
CA HIS A 124 25.63 4.40 7.02
C HIS A 124 24.73 5.63 6.77
N ASP A 125 25.28 6.83 6.84
CA ASP A 125 24.56 8.09 6.67
C ASP A 125 25.02 8.82 5.40
N PRO A 126 24.44 8.50 4.21
CA PRO A 126 24.89 9.10 2.96
C PRO A 126 24.53 10.59 2.86
N VAL A 127 25.39 11.35 2.20
CA VAL A 127 25.08 12.70 1.75
C VAL A 127 24.20 12.59 0.51
N LEU A 128 23.07 13.30 0.49
CA LEU A 128 22.15 13.34 -0.63
C LEU A 128 22.79 13.99 -1.85
N ALA A 129 22.89 13.26 -2.94
CA ALA A 129 23.44 13.74 -4.19
C ALA A 129 22.41 14.63 -4.94
N GLU A 130 22.90 15.46 -5.86
CA GLU A 130 22.02 16.16 -6.81
C GLU A 130 21.41 15.18 -7.80
N THR A 131 20.16 15.49 -8.23
CA THR A 131 19.48 14.72 -9.26
C THR A 131 20.01 15.11 -10.64
N SER A 132 20.89 14.29 -11.20
CA SER A 132 21.46 14.48 -12.53
C SER A 132 21.74 13.13 -13.20
N VAL A 133 21.87 13.10 -14.51
CA VAL A 133 22.22 11.89 -15.26
C VAL A 133 23.58 11.38 -14.83
N ASP A 134 24.56 12.28 -14.63
CA ASP A 134 25.91 11.92 -14.15
C ASP A 134 25.90 11.20 -12.80
N THR A 135 25.00 11.59 -11.91
CA THR A 135 24.82 10.94 -10.60
C THR A 135 24.16 9.56 -10.72
N LEU A 136 23.29 9.37 -11.70
CA LEU A 136 22.43 8.20 -11.80
C LEU A 136 22.96 7.11 -12.73
N ARG A 137 23.84 7.44 -13.68
CA ARG A 137 24.42 6.46 -14.61
C ARG A 137 25.29 5.41 -13.88
N GLY A 138 25.35 4.21 -14.44
CA GLY A 138 26.15 3.11 -13.91
C GLY A 138 25.54 2.43 -12.68
N HIS A 139 24.24 2.64 -12.41
CA HIS A 139 23.45 1.85 -11.48
C HIS A 139 22.70 0.75 -12.23
N ASP A 140 22.45 -0.39 -11.59
CA ASP A 140 21.63 -1.47 -12.15
C ASP A 140 20.17 -1.04 -12.25
N ALA A 141 19.70 -0.24 -11.28
CA ALA A 141 18.37 0.36 -11.34
C ALA A 141 18.31 1.74 -10.70
N VAL A 142 17.36 2.56 -11.18
CA VAL A 142 17.06 3.90 -10.67
C VAL A 142 15.57 3.99 -10.35
N VAL A 143 15.26 4.36 -9.11
CA VAL A 143 13.89 4.61 -8.64
C VAL A 143 13.64 6.12 -8.61
N LEU A 144 12.72 6.59 -9.42
CA LEU A 144 12.34 8.01 -9.55
C LEU A 144 11.08 8.29 -8.72
N ALA A 145 11.24 8.87 -7.53
CA ALA A 145 10.14 9.32 -6.68
C ALA A 145 9.97 10.85 -6.81
N LEU A 146 9.80 11.32 -8.04
CA LEU A 146 9.69 12.73 -8.41
C LEU A 146 8.22 13.13 -8.66
N PRO A 147 7.89 14.44 -8.58
CA PRO A 147 6.63 14.95 -9.08
C PRO A 147 6.46 14.64 -10.58
N HIS A 148 5.21 14.40 -11.01
CA HIS A 148 4.90 14.24 -12.44
C HIS A 148 5.33 15.46 -13.25
N GLY A 149 5.73 15.23 -14.50
CA GLY A 149 6.36 16.21 -15.38
C GLY A 149 7.88 16.32 -15.17
N GLN A 150 8.45 15.75 -14.11
CA GLN A 150 9.88 15.75 -13.85
C GLN A 150 10.52 14.37 -14.05
N SER A 151 9.82 13.31 -13.73
CA SER A 151 10.30 11.92 -13.91
C SER A 151 10.60 11.63 -15.39
N GLY A 152 9.69 11.97 -16.29
CA GLY A 152 9.84 11.71 -17.73
C GLY A 152 11.10 12.35 -18.34
N GLN A 153 11.44 13.57 -17.93
CA GLN A 153 12.63 14.27 -18.46
C GLN A 153 13.93 13.60 -18.02
N ILE A 154 14.06 13.29 -16.72
CA ILE A 154 15.28 12.66 -16.20
C ILE A 154 15.40 11.21 -16.69
N ALA A 155 14.28 10.50 -16.81
CA ALA A 155 14.24 9.14 -17.35
C ALA A 155 14.69 9.10 -18.80
N ALA A 156 14.16 9.98 -19.65
CA ALA A 156 14.54 10.06 -21.07
C ALA A 156 16.05 10.37 -21.24
N ALA A 157 16.56 11.34 -20.47
CA ALA A 157 17.97 11.70 -20.51
C ALA A 157 18.88 10.55 -20.03
N LEU A 158 18.52 9.88 -18.95
CA LEU A 158 19.26 8.73 -18.42
C LEU A 158 19.28 7.56 -19.40
N ARG A 159 18.14 7.22 -20.01
CA ARG A 159 18.01 6.14 -20.99
C ARG A 159 18.78 6.41 -22.29
N ALA A 160 18.93 7.67 -22.66
CA ALA A 160 19.71 8.05 -23.83
C ALA A 160 21.23 7.77 -23.62
N GLU A 161 21.73 7.88 -22.39
CA GLU A 161 23.12 7.60 -22.05
C GLU A 161 23.36 6.15 -21.63
N ASP A 162 22.40 5.54 -20.92
CA ASP A 162 22.47 4.17 -20.42
C ASP A 162 21.18 3.41 -20.76
N PRO A 163 21.09 2.81 -21.97
CA PRO A 163 19.90 2.07 -22.41
C PRO A 163 19.60 0.80 -21.58
N GLU A 164 20.57 0.26 -20.87
CA GLU A 164 20.41 -0.99 -20.09
C GLU A 164 19.95 -0.76 -18.65
N VAL A 165 20.00 0.47 -18.15
CA VAL A 165 19.54 0.79 -16.80
C VAL A 165 18.06 0.49 -16.65
N LEU A 166 17.69 -0.20 -15.55
CA LEU A 166 16.29 -0.36 -15.15
C LEU A 166 15.79 0.93 -14.48
N VAL A 167 14.72 1.52 -14.98
CA VAL A 167 14.10 2.71 -14.39
C VAL A 167 12.70 2.40 -13.89
N LEU A 168 12.43 2.73 -12.62
CA LEU A 168 11.09 2.68 -12.03
C LEU A 168 10.60 4.10 -11.77
N ASP A 169 9.50 4.47 -12.39
CA ASP A 169 8.86 5.78 -12.17
C ASP A 169 7.68 5.65 -11.18
N LEU A 170 7.82 6.28 -10.01
CA LEU A 170 6.76 6.40 -9.01
C LEU A 170 5.85 7.61 -9.31
N GLY A 171 6.25 8.47 -10.25
CA GLY A 171 5.41 9.52 -10.82
C GLY A 171 4.30 8.95 -11.70
N ALA A 172 3.59 9.84 -12.39
CA ALA A 172 2.49 9.43 -13.26
C ALA A 172 2.87 9.38 -14.74
N ASP A 173 4.07 9.88 -15.10
CA ASP A 173 4.44 10.29 -16.45
C ASP A 173 4.35 9.17 -17.49
N HIS A 174 4.48 7.90 -17.05
CA HIS A 174 4.53 6.73 -17.91
C HIS A 174 3.40 5.71 -17.68
N ARG A 175 2.35 6.07 -16.90
CA ARG A 175 1.28 5.12 -16.54
C ARG A 175 0.23 4.93 -17.62
N LEU A 176 -0.18 6.04 -18.28
CA LEU A 176 -1.30 6.02 -19.21
C LEU A 176 -0.86 5.61 -20.61
N GLU A 177 -1.68 4.76 -21.25
CA GLU A 177 -1.51 4.32 -22.63
C GLU A 177 -2.01 5.39 -23.61
N SER A 178 -3.08 6.08 -23.24
CA SER A 178 -3.74 7.10 -24.07
C SER A 178 -3.15 8.48 -23.85
N ALA A 179 -2.61 9.08 -24.91
CA ALA A 179 -2.17 10.47 -24.89
C ALA A 179 -3.36 11.45 -24.72
N GLU A 180 -4.58 11.07 -25.13
CA GLU A 180 -5.79 11.85 -24.93
C GLU A 180 -6.17 11.85 -23.44
N ASP A 181 -6.23 10.69 -22.79
CA ASP A 181 -6.44 10.58 -21.34
C ASP A 181 -5.37 11.36 -20.55
N TRP A 182 -4.12 11.36 -21.05
CA TRP A 182 -3.07 12.17 -20.43
C TRP A 182 -3.38 13.66 -20.55
N SER A 183 -3.73 14.14 -21.73
CA SER A 183 -4.00 15.57 -21.97
C SER A 183 -5.20 16.10 -21.17
N ASP A 184 -6.19 15.25 -20.92
CA ASP A 184 -7.39 15.61 -20.15
C ASP A 184 -7.12 15.80 -18.66
N TYR A 185 -6.11 15.10 -18.11
CA TYR A 185 -5.85 15.07 -16.68
C TYR A 185 -4.51 15.72 -16.27
N TYR A 186 -3.60 15.92 -17.21
CA TYR A 186 -2.26 16.46 -16.97
C TYR A 186 -1.95 17.61 -17.93
N SER A 187 -1.17 18.57 -17.47
CA SER A 187 -0.80 19.76 -18.25
C SER A 187 0.55 19.65 -18.98
N SER A 188 1.23 18.51 -18.88
CA SER A 188 2.50 18.22 -19.56
C SER A 188 2.28 17.34 -20.79
N GLU A 189 3.29 17.24 -21.65
CA GLU A 189 3.29 16.28 -22.75
C GLU A 189 3.30 14.84 -22.25
N HIS A 190 2.68 13.92 -23.00
CA HIS A 190 2.70 12.50 -22.73
C HIS A 190 4.10 11.93 -22.99
N SER A 191 4.72 11.34 -21.97
CA SER A 191 6.11 10.87 -22.02
C SER A 191 6.28 9.45 -22.56
N GLY A 192 5.21 8.84 -23.08
CA GLY A 192 5.19 7.44 -23.50
C GLY A 192 4.76 6.50 -22.36
N THR A 193 4.41 5.27 -22.72
CA THR A 193 3.87 4.26 -21.79
C THR A 193 4.93 3.21 -21.47
N TRP A 194 5.07 2.89 -20.20
CA TRP A 194 5.98 1.85 -19.70
C TRP A 194 5.23 0.63 -19.20
N THR A 195 5.97 -0.45 -18.91
CA THR A 195 5.42 -1.65 -18.29
C THR A 195 4.77 -1.29 -16.93
N TYR A 196 3.49 -1.62 -16.79
CA TYR A 196 2.72 -1.22 -15.62
C TYR A 196 3.04 -2.11 -14.39
N GLY A 197 3.42 -1.51 -13.29
CA GLY A 197 3.97 -2.17 -12.09
C GLY A 197 2.90 -2.67 -11.11
N MET A 198 1.88 -3.41 -11.58
CA MET A 198 0.83 -4.04 -10.76
C MET A 198 0.83 -5.56 -11.00
N PRO A 199 1.75 -6.32 -10.38
CA PRO A 199 1.97 -7.74 -10.69
C PRO A 199 0.71 -8.61 -10.62
N GLU A 200 -0.20 -8.33 -9.70
CA GLU A 200 -1.41 -9.13 -9.44
C GLU A 200 -2.53 -8.92 -10.45
N LEU A 201 -2.45 -7.91 -11.31
CA LEU A 201 -3.49 -7.65 -12.30
C LEU A 201 -3.56 -8.78 -13.31
N LEU A 202 -4.68 -9.51 -13.32
CA LEU A 202 -4.97 -10.55 -14.31
C LEU A 202 -5.55 -9.89 -15.56
N LEU A 203 -4.92 -10.14 -16.70
CA LEU A 203 -5.27 -9.54 -17.98
C LEU A 203 -6.36 -10.35 -18.71
N ALA A 204 -6.98 -9.74 -19.71
CA ALA A 204 -8.08 -10.35 -20.46
C ALA A 204 -7.69 -11.64 -21.20
N ASP A 205 -6.43 -11.77 -21.56
CA ASP A 205 -5.88 -12.98 -22.22
C ASP A 205 -5.55 -14.11 -21.23
N GLY A 206 -5.74 -13.90 -19.95
CA GLY A 206 -5.46 -14.87 -18.89
C GLY A 206 -4.04 -14.84 -18.35
N THR A 207 -3.15 -14.01 -18.90
CA THR A 207 -1.80 -13.79 -18.35
C THR A 207 -1.86 -12.80 -17.17
N ARG A 208 -0.80 -12.76 -16.36
CA ARG A 208 -0.69 -11.76 -15.30
C ARG A 208 0.27 -10.65 -15.70
N GLN A 209 0.01 -9.46 -15.20
CA GLN A 209 0.89 -8.32 -15.42
C GLN A 209 2.33 -8.60 -14.94
N ARG A 210 2.53 -9.45 -13.94
CA ARG A 210 3.86 -9.88 -13.49
C ARG A 210 4.71 -10.50 -14.58
N ASP A 211 4.10 -11.20 -15.53
CA ASP A 211 4.82 -11.85 -16.62
C ASP A 211 5.51 -10.84 -17.54
N GLN A 212 4.91 -9.62 -17.66
CA GLN A 212 5.48 -8.51 -18.42
C GLN A 212 6.59 -7.76 -17.64
N LEU A 213 6.65 -7.94 -16.32
CA LEU A 213 7.64 -7.27 -15.47
C LEU A 213 8.98 -8.01 -15.42
N VAL A 214 8.99 -9.30 -15.72
CA VAL A 214 10.23 -10.11 -15.75
C VAL A 214 11.18 -9.56 -16.81
N GLY A 215 12.34 -9.05 -16.38
CA GLY A 215 13.34 -8.46 -17.28
C GLY A 215 12.96 -7.11 -17.89
N ALA A 216 11.85 -6.49 -17.48
CA ALA A 216 11.48 -5.16 -17.91
C ALA A 216 12.55 -4.13 -17.54
N ARG A 217 12.78 -3.13 -18.41
CA ARG A 217 13.75 -2.05 -18.18
C ARG A 217 13.08 -0.71 -17.84
N GLU A 218 11.79 -0.61 -18.05
CA GLU A 218 10.99 0.60 -17.86
C GLU A 218 9.69 0.21 -17.16
N ILE A 219 9.52 0.69 -15.92
CA ILE A 219 8.37 0.31 -15.07
C ILE A 219 7.67 1.56 -14.55
N ALA A 220 6.38 1.68 -14.87
CA ALA A 220 5.50 2.70 -14.32
C ALA A 220 4.80 2.14 -13.07
N VAL A 221 5.16 2.65 -11.90
CA VAL A 221 4.56 2.22 -10.63
C VAL A 221 3.15 2.80 -10.47
N PRO A 222 2.12 2.00 -10.11
CA PRO A 222 0.74 2.42 -10.00
C PRO A 222 0.49 3.57 -9.04
N GLY A 223 -0.62 4.29 -9.25
CA GLY A 223 -1.18 5.19 -8.24
C GLY A 223 -1.85 4.40 -7.11
N CYS A 224 -1.71 4.86 -5.88
CA CYS A 224 -2.20 4.14 -4.69
C CYS A 224 -3.71 3.88 -4.70
N ASN A 225 -4.52 4.88 -5.08
CA ASN A 225 -5.96 4.69 -5.22
C ASN A 225 -6.31 3.80 -6.43
N ALA A 226 -5.52 3.88 -7.51
CA ALA A 226 -5.73 3.02 -8.68
C ALA A 226 -5.48 1.55 -8.32
N THR A 227 -4.45 1.26 -7.52
CA THR A 227 -4.20 -0.08 -7.01
C THR A 227 -5.39 -0.61 -6.20
N ALA A 228 -5.90 0.19 -5.23
CA ALA A 228 -7.00 -0.23 -4.36
C ALA A 228 -8.28 -0.54 -5.15
N VAL A 229 -8.66 0.33 -6.09
CA VAL A 229 -9.90 0.19 -6.86
C VAL A 229 -9.79 -0.87 -7.96
N SER A 230 -8.68 -0.88 -8.70
CA SER A 230 -8.50 -1.85 -9.79
C SER A 230 -8.50 -3.29 -9.27
N LEU A 231 -7.75 -3.58 -8.20
CA LEU A 231 -7.71 -4.91 -7.61
C LEU A 231 -9.01 -5.30 -6.90
N ALA A 232 -9.83 -4.34 -6.47
CA ALA A 232 -11.16 -4.63 -5.92
C ALA A 232 -12.19 -4.99 -7.00
N LEU A 233 -12.16 -4.33 -8.16
CA LEU A 233 -13.21 -4.42 -9.17
C LEU A 233 -12.87 -5.36 -10.34
N ALA A 234 -11.61 -5.47 -10.73
CA ALA A 234 -11.22 -6.22 -11.93
C ALA A 234 -11.70 -7.68 -11.96
N PRO A 235 -11.55 -8.50 -10.89
CA PRO A 235 -12.02 -9.88 -10.88
C PRO A 235 -13.52 -10.00 -11.09
N LEU A 236 -14.28 -9.13 -10.46
CA LEU A 236 -15.74 -9.17 -10.47
C LEU A 236 -16.31 -8.72 -11.83
N LEU A 237 -15.67 -7.74 -12.46
CA LEU A 237 -16.01 -7.31 -13.83
C LEU A 237 -15.63 -8.37 -14.86
N ARG A 238 -14.51 -9.06 -14.70
CA ARG A 238 -14.13 -10.21 -15.55
C ARG A 238 -15.14 -11.33 -15.44
N ALA A 239 -15.62 -11.61 -14.23
CA ALA A 239 -16.65 -12.61 -13.98
C ALA A 239 -18.07 -12.18 -14.46
N GLY A 240 -18.24 -10.90 -14.87
CA GLY A 240 -19.52 -10.37 -15.29
C GLY A 240 -20.53 -10.18 -14.16
N LEU A 241 -20.07 -10.06 -12.92
CA LEU A 241 -20.91 -9.97 -11.73
C LEU A 241 -21.32 -8.53 -11.37
N LEU A 242 -20.67 -7.52 -11.97
CA LEU A 242 -20.96 -6.10 -11.71
C LEU A 242 -21.37 -5.38 -13.00
N ASP A 243 -22.27 -4.40 -12.86
CA ASP A 243 -22.60 -3.48 -13.94
C ASP A 243 -21.44 -2.51 -14.16
N ALA A 244 -20.71 -2.68 -15.27
CA ALA A 244 -19.53 -1.92 -15.61
C ALA A 244 -19.80 -0.43 -15.90
N GLU A 245 -21.03 -0.06 -16.26
CA GLU A 245 -21.38 1.33 -16.57
C GLU A 245 -21.78 2.16 -15.34
N ARG A 246 -21.95 1.51 -14.19
CA ARG A 246 -22.44 2.16 -12.96
C ARG A 246 -21.55 1.87 -11.74
N LEU A 247 -20.24 1.95 -11.93
CA LEU A 247 -19.27 1.79 -10.85
C LEU A 247 -19.14 3.07 -10.01
N SER A 248 -19.01 2.90 -8.70
CA SER A 248 -18.71 4.00 -7.79
C SER A 248 -17.62 3.57 -6.81
N ALA A 249 -16.73 4.50 -6.47
CA ALA A 249 -15.68 4.30 -5.47
C ALA A 249 -15.56 5.54 -4.57
N VAL A 250 -15.73 5.36 -3.27
CA VAL A 250 -15.46 6.36 -2.23
C VAL A 250 -14.24 5.90 -1.45
N LEU A 251 -13.23 6.77 -1.33
CA LEU A 251 -11.95 6.39 -0.76
C LEU A 251 -11.54 7.32 0.39
N PRO A 252 -11.79 6.98 1.66
CA PRO A 252 -11.04 7.51 2.79
C PRO A 252 -9.53 7.26 2.62
N VAL A 253 -8.75 8.35 2.54
CA VAL A 253 -7.30 8.35 2.25
C VAL A 253 -6.55 9.09 3.34
N GLY A 254 -5.45 8.51 3.81
CA GLY A 254 -4.53 9.15 4.74
C GLY A 254 -3.78 10.34 4.11
N TYR A 255 -3.47 11.33 4.92
CA TYR A 255 -2.86 12.59 4.48
C TYR A 255 -1.49 12.44 3.80
N SER A 256 -0.74 11.36 4.07
CA SER A 256 0.54 11.09 3.37
C SER A 256 0.37 10.93 1.85
N GLY A 257 -0.83 10.56 1.36
CA GLY A 257 -1.15 10.49 -0.06
C GLY A 257 -1.09 11.84 -0.79
N ALA A 258 -1.19 12.96 -0.06
CA ALA A 258 -1.09 14.31 -0.60
C ALA A 258 0.37 14.81 -0.75
N GLY A 259 1.37 14.00 -0.33
CA GLY A 259 2.78 14.34 -0.35
C GLY A 259 3.24 15.15 0.87
N ARG A 260 4.57 15.38 0.96
CA ARG A 260 5.22 16.06 2.10
C ARG A 260 5.21 17.59 2.01
N ALA A 261 4.89 18.15 0.84
CA ALA A 261 4.91 19.60 0.65
C ALA A 261 3.89 20.30 1.57
N ALA A 262 4.34 21.33 2.28
CA ALA A 262 3.47 22.13 3.15
C ALA A 262 2.42 22.88 2.33
N LYS A 263 1.14 22.59 2.62
CA LYS A 263 -0.02 23.27 2.02
C LYS A 263 -1.01 23.59 3.13
N GLN A 264 -1.74 24.70 3.02
CA GLN A 264 -2.64 25.17 4.06
C GLN A 264 -3.64 24.09 4.50
N HIS A 265 -4.33 23.42 3.58
CA HIS A 265 -5.32 22.39 3.88
C HIS A 265 -4.72 21.08 4.46
N LEU A 266 -3.39 20.97 4.51
CA LEU A 266 -2.67 19.84 5.13
C LEU A 266 -2.07 20.20 6.49
N LEU A 267 -2.27 21.43 6.99
CA LEU A 267 -1.85 21.82 8.33
C LEU A 267 -2.65 21.05 9.38
N PHE A 268 -2.03 20.73 10.48
CA PHE A 268 -2.67 19.94 11.56
C PHE A 268 -3.99 20.54 12.04
N SER A 269 -4.07 21.87 12.19
CA SER A 269 -5.29 22.58 12.60
C SER A 269 -6.44 22.46 11.57
N GLU A 270 -6.12 22.28 10.31
CA GLU A 270 -7.12 22.11 9.23
C GLU A 270 -7.50 20.63 9.03
N ALA A 271 -6.53 19.74 9.21
CA ALA A 271 -6.64 18.31 8.91
C ALA A 271 -7.19 17.49 10.10
N SER A 272 -6.81 17.85 11.33
CA SER A 272 -7.21 17.11 12.54
C SER A 272 -8.70 17.25 12.80
N GLY A 273 -9.41 16.11 12.89
CA GLY A 273 -10.86 16.09 13.14
C GLY A 273 -11.72 16.46 11.92
N SER A 274 -11.15 16.59 10.73
CA SER A 274 -11.86 16.95 9.49
C SER A 274 -11.70 15.90 8.41
N ALA A 275 -12.76 15.67 7.62
CA ALA A 275 -12.74 14.87 6.41
C ALA A 275 -13.08 15.76 5.20
N SER A 276 -12.25 15.73 4.16
CA SER A 276 -12.41 16.63 3.01
C SER A 276 -12.32 15.87 1.68
N PRO A 277 -13.38 15.89 0.84
CA PRO A 277 -13.27 15.36 -0.51
C PRO A 277 -12.39 16.26 -1.39
N TYR A 278 -11.71 15.66 -2.34
CA TYR A 278 -10.88 16.39 -3.30
C TYR A 278 -10.98 15.78 -4.69
N ALA A 279 -10.71 16.58 -5.71
CA ALA A 279 -10.74 16.16 -7.12
C ALA A 279 -11.99 15.33 -7.49
N VAL A 280 -13.17 15.78 -7.03
CA VAL A 280 -14.47 15.15 -7.32
C VAL A 280 -14.97 15.52 -8.73
N GLY A 281 -16.02 14.85 -9.20
CA GLY A 281 -16.63 15.13 -10.50
C GLY A 281 -15.79 14.65 -11.68
N GLY A 282 -15.06 13.55 -11.52
CA GLY A 282 -14.25 12.94 -12.58
C GLY A 282 -12.88 13.58 -12.80
N SER A 283 -12.48 14.57 -12.00
CA SER A 283 -11.23 15.31 -12.20
C SER A 283 -9.99 14.67 -11.57
N HIS A 284 -10.14 13.54 -10.88
CA HIS A 284 -9.01 12.86 -10.23
C HIS A 284 -8.16 12.09 -11.24
N ARG A 285 -6.85 12.30 -11.21
CA ARG A 285 -5.86 11.71 -12.14
C ARG A 285 -5.80 10.18 -12.13
N HIS A 286 -6.32 9.51 -11.08
CA HIS A 286 -6.41 8.06 -11.06
C HIS A 286 -7.66 7.50 -11.77
N VAL A 287 -8.60 8.34 -12.22
CA VAL A 287 -9.79 7.88 -12.96
C VAL A 287 -9.39 7.18 -14.28
N PRO A 288 -8.63 7.82 -15.19
CA PRO A 288 -8.21 7.17 -16.43
C PRO A 288 -7.33 5.94 -16.16
N GLU A 289 -6.47 5.99 -15.14
CA GLU A 289 -5.62 4.87 -14.75
C GLU A 289 -6.43 3.64 -14.29
N VAL A 290 -7.48 3.83 -13.48
CA VAL A 290 -8.39 2.75 -13.08
C VAL A 290 -9.13 2.19 -14.30
N LEU A 291 -9.73 3.06 -15.13
CA LEU A 291 -10.48 2.63 -16.31
C LEU A 291 -9.61 1.86 -17.29
N GLN A 292 -8.35 2.31 -17.51
CA GLN A 292 -7.35 1.56 -18.28
C GLN A 292 -7.11 0.15 -17.70
N ASN A 293 -6.92 0.04 -16.38
CA ASN A 293 -6.69 -1.26 -15.74
C ASN A 293 -7.90 -2.19 -15.85
N LEU A 294 -9.12 -1.65 -15.68
CA LEU A 294 -10.34 -2.43 -15.84
C LEU A 294 -10.54 -2.89 -17.29
N ARG A 295 -10.21 -2.04 -18.28
CA ARG A 295 -10.21 -2.41 -19.70
C ARG A 295 -9.18 -3.52 -19.98
N ARG A 296 -7.97 -3.41 -19.45
CA ARG A 296 -6.91 -4.44 -19.61
C ARG A 296 -7.34 -5.79 -18.99
N ALA A 297 -7.99 -5.74 -17.84
CA ALA A 297 -8.46 -6.95 -17.15
C ALA A 297 -9.65 -7.61 -17.86
N THR A 298 -10.57 -6.83 -18.44
CA THR A 298 -11.80 -7.35 -19.04
C THR A 298 -11.73 -7.56 -20.55
N GLY A 299 -10.80 -6.87 -21.23
CA GLY A 299 -10.78 -6.77 -22.68
C GLY A 299 -11.96 -6.00 -23.29
N ARG A 300 -12.67 -5.20 -22.50
CA ARG A 300 -13.88 -4.48 -22.90
C ARG A 300 -13.73 -2.99 -22.57
N ASP A 301 -14.30 -2.15 -23.41
CA ASP A 301 -14.50 -0.72 -23.16
C ASP A 301 -15.86 -0.44 -22.52
N GLY A 302 -16.11 0.81 -22.13
CA GLY A 302 -17.40 1.29 -21.67
C GLY A 302 -17.56 1.31 -20.15
N GLN A 303 -16.53 0.97 -19.36
CA GLN A 303 -16.56 1.14 -17.91
C GLN A 303 -16.72 2.63 -17.55
N ARG A 304 -17.62 2.91 -16.57
CA ARG A 304 -17.85 4.26 -16.05
C ARG A 304 -17.69 4.25 -14.54
N LEU A 305 -16.90 5.17 -14.02
CA LEU A 305 -16.54 5.21 -12.61
C LEU A 305 -16.81 6.59 -11.99
N ALA A 306 -17.73 6.65 -11.03
CA ALA A 306 -17.84 7.77 -10.11
C ALA A 306 -16.77 7.62 -9.02
N PHE A 307 -15.81 8.55 -8.95
CA PHE A 307 -14.64 8.44 -8.08
C PHE A 307 -14.57 9.62 -7.11
N THR A 308 -14.57 9.32 -5.80
CA THR A 308 -14.63 10.35 -4.75
C THR A 308 -13.62 10.05 -3.64
N PRO A 309 -12.38 10.54 -3.76
CA PRO A 309 -11.41 10.41 -2.69
C PRO A 309 -11.67 11.44 -1.60
N VAL A 310 -11.44 11.05 -0.34
CA VAL A 310 -11.68 11.86 0.84
C VAL A 310 -10.45 11.79 1.74
N LEU A 311 -9.76 12.91 1.96
CA LEU A 311 -8.74 13.00 2.99
C LEU A 311 -9.40 12.88 4.37
N VAL A 312 -8.91 11.99 5.20
CA VAL A 312 -9.41 11.75 6.57
C VAL A 312 -8.25 11.81 7.56
N PRO A 313 -8.50 12.06 8.88
CA PRO A 313 -7.44 12.28 9.86
C PRO A 313 -6.71 11.00 10.25
N MET A 314 -6.04 10.39 9.28
CA MET A 314 -5.09 9.31 9.46
C MET A 314 -3.81 9.61 8.64
N SER A 315 -2.67 9.14 9.11
CA SER A 315 -1.39 9.36 8.43
C SER A 315 -1.24 8.54 7.17
N ARG A 316 -1.62 7.27 7.21
CA ARG A 316 -1.49 6.27 6.13
C ARG A 316 -2.77 5.48 5.98
N GLY A 317 -2.90 4.84 4.84
CA GLY A 317 -3.97 3.91 4.50
C GLY A 317 -4.96 4.46 3.49
N ILE A 318 -5.52 3.55 2.71
CA ILE A 318 -6.68 3.76 1.84
C ILE A 318 -7.69 2.69 2.19
N LEU A 319 -8.94 3.11 2.41
CA LEU A 319 -10.09 2.24 2.46
C LEU A 319 -10.96 2.53 1.23
N ALA A 320 -10.87 1.70 0.19
CA ALA A 320 -11.69 1.89 -0.99
C ALA A 320 -13.03 1.16 -0.82
N VAL A 321 -14.12 1.90 -0.77
CA VAL A 321 -15.49 1.40 -0.76
C VAL A 321 -16.04 1.51 -2.18
N CYS A 322 -16.07 0.39 -2.88
CA CYS A 322 -16.54 0.31 -4.26
C CYS A 322 -17.96 -0.26 -4.28
N THR A 323 -18.86 0.32 -5.08
CA THR A 323 -20.22 -0.17 -5.26
C THR A 323 -20.59 -0.25 -6.74
N ALA A 324 -21.40 -1.25 -7.07
CA ALA A 324 -21.99 -1.40 -8.40
C ALA A 324 -23.29 -2.20 -8.31
N PRO A 325 -24.26 -1.98 -9.20
CA PRO A 325 -25.41 -2.86 -9.33
C PRO A 325 -24.99 -4.29 -9.71
N VAL A 326 -25.77 -5.26 -9.26
CA VAL A 326 -25.64 -6.68 -9.61
C VAL A 326 -26.93 -7.19 -10.20
N ASP A 327 -26.83 -8.25 -11.00
CA ASP A 327 -28.01 -8.95 -11.52
C ASP A 327 -28.79 -9.66 -10.40
N GLU A 328 -30.10 -9.84 -10.61
CA GLU A 328 -30.96 -10.60 -9.70
C GLU A 328 -30.43 -12.03 -9.53
N GLY A 329 -30.26 -12.45 -8.30
CA GLY A 329 -29.71 -13.76 -7.95
C GLY A 329 -28.21 -13.79 -7.68
N THR A 330 -27.45 -12.74 -8.01
CA THR A 330 -26.04 -12.64 -7.60
C THR A 330 -25.94 -12.59 -6.08
N SER A 331 -25.11 -13.43 -5.49
CA SER A 331 -24.92 -13.54 -4.04
C SER A 331 -23.55 -13.02 -3.59
N THR A 332 -23.41 -12.79 -2.28
CA THR A 332 -22.10 -12.51 -1.66
C THR A 332 -21.10 -13.63 -1.93
N ALA A 333 -21.55 -14.88 -1.89
CA ALA A 333 -20.72 -16.04 -2.16
C ALA A 333 -20.14 -16.03 -3.59
N ASP A 334 -20.91 -15.59 -4.59
CA ASP A 334 -20.44 -15.49 -5.97
C ASP A 334 -19.33 -14.43 -6.11
N LEU A 335 -19.48 -13.28 -5.42
CA LEU A 335 -18.43 -12.25 -5.40
C LEU A 335 -17.15 -12.76 -4.75
N LEU A 336 -17.26 -13.41 -3.58
CA LEU A 336 -16.11 -13.94 -2.86
C LEU A 336 -15.43 -15.07 -3.65
N ALA A 337 -16.21 -15.94 -4.31
CA ALA A 337 -15.66 -16.99 -5.16
C ALA A 337 -14.87 -16.43 -6.35
N ALA A 338 -15.35 -15.37 -7.01
CA ALA A 338 -14.65 -14.73 -8.11
C ALA A 338 -13.35 -14.04 -7.63
N LEU A 339 -13.39 -13.33 -6.50
CA LEU A 339 -12.18 -12.75 -5.87
C LEU A 339 -11.17 -13.84 -5.48
N GLN A 340 -11.63 -14.93 -4.89
CA GLN A 340 -10.79 -16.04 -4.49
C GLN A 340 -10.18 -16.76 -5.70
N ALA A 341 -10.92 -16.93 -6.80
CA ALA A 341 -10.41 -17.53 -8.01
C ALA A 341 -9.24 -16.74 -8.62
N ASP A 342 -9.30 -15.41 -8.57
CA ASP A 342 -8.23 -14.56 -9.08
C ASP A 342 -7.05 -14.43 -8.09
N TYR A 343 -7.28 -14.51 -6.77
CA TYR A 343 -6.28 -14.10 -5.77
C TYR A 343 -5.80 -15.20 -4.83
N ALA A 344 -6.26 -16.46 -4.99
CA ALA A 344 -5.85 -17.58 -4.11
C ALA A 344 -4.33 -17.74 -4.02
N GLU A 345 -3.62 -17.56 -5.15
CA GLU A 345 -2.16 -17.72 -5.24
C GLU A 345 -1.40 -16.40 -5.06
N GLU A 346 -2.11 -15.27 -4.83
CA GLU A 346 -1.48 -13.97 -4.71
C GLU A 346 -0.91 -13.73 -3.31
N HIS A 347 0.44 -13.65 -3.24
CA HIS A 347 1.14 -13.54 -1.97
C HIS A 347 0.71 -12.30 -1.15
N PHE A 348 0.41 -11.19 -1.82
CA PHE A 348 0.14 -9.90 -1.16
C PHE A 348 -1.35 -9.53 -1.15
N ILE A 349 -2.25 -10.42 -1.57
CA ILE A 349 -3.69 -10.18 -1.49
C ILE A 349 -4.34 -11.19 -0.54
N THR A 350 -5.29 -10.72 0.26
CA THR A 350 -6.09 -11.56 1.16
C THR A 350 -7.57 -11.27 0.94
N VAL A 351 -8.29 -12.24 0.42
CA VAL A 351 -9.75 -12.22 0.36
C VAL A 351 -10.30 -12.66 1.71
N LEU A 352 -11.13 -11.81 2.31
CA LEU A 352 -11.68 -12.02 3.65
C LEU A 352 -12.92 -12.92 3.60
N PRO A 353 -13.22 -13.66 4.67
CA PRO A 353 -14.45 -14.45 4.77
C PRO A 353 -15.70 -13.57 4.70
N GLU A 354 -16.84 -14.18 4.36
CA GLU A 354 -18.13 -13.52 4.35
C GLU A 354 -18.42 -12.83 5.70
N GLY A 355 -18.93 -11.60 5.62
CA GLY A 355 -19.24 -10.77 6.79
C GLY A 355 -18.03 -10.11 7.45
N VAL A 356 -16.79 -10.33 6.94
CA VAL A 356 -15.57 -9.69 7.43
C VAL A 356 -15.08 -8.64 6.44
N PHE A 357 -14.79 -7.44 6.93
CA PHE A 357 -14.31 -6.32 6.11
C PHE A 357 -12.99 -5.77 6.65
N PRO A 358 -12.11 -5.27 5.77
CA PRO A 358 -10.79 -4.80 6.18
C PRO A 358 -10.84 -3.43 6.86
N SER A 359 -9.82 -3.15 7.67
CA SER A 359 -9.51 -1.81 8.18
C SER A 359 -8.12 -1.35 7.73
N THR A 360 -7.87 -0.04 7.71
CA THR A 360 -6.56 0.52 7.32
C THR A 360 -5.47 0.20 8.34
N GLY A 361 -5.79 -0.01 9.62
CA GLY A 361 -4.84 -0.44 10.65
C GLY A 361 -4.24 -1.82 10.37
N GLU A 362 -5.02 -2.72 9.77
CA GLU A 362 -4.59 -4.10 9.46
C GLU A 362 -3.60 -4.21 8.29
N VAL A 363 -3.31 -3.10 7.62
CA VAL A 363 -2.42 -3.06 6.44
C VAL A 363 -1.28 -2.03 6.59
N ALA A 364 -1.26 -1.27 7.68
CA ALA A 364 -0.28 -0.21 7.92
C ALA A 364 1.16 -0.76 7.91
N GLY A 365 2.03 -0.19 7.08
CA GLY A 365 3.43 -0.57 6.95
C GLY A 365 3.70 -1.88 6.21
N ALA A 366 2.67 -2.60 5.76
CA ALA A 366 2.78 -3.89 5.07
C ALA A 366 2.50 -3.78 3.56
N ASN A 367 3.14 -4.64 2.77
CA ASN A 367 2.86 -4.78 1.34
C ASN A 367 1.69 -5.75 1.13
N THR A 368 0.53 -5.41 1.70
CA THR A 368 -0.66 -6.26 1.61
C THR A 368 -1.90 -5.45 1.22
N LEU A 369 -2.80 -6.10 0.51
CA LEU A 369 -4.15 -5.63 0.23
C LEU A 369 -5.14 -6.66 0.77
N ARG A 370 -6.15 -6.20 1.52
CA ARG A 370 -7.21 -7.04 2.07
C ARG A 370 -8.54 -6.64 1.44
N ILE A 371 -9.36 -7.62 1.02
CA ILE A 371 -10.61 -7.39 0.30
C ILE A 371 -11.74 -8.17 0.96
N GLY A 372 -12.87 -7.50 1.21
CA GLY A 372 -14.15 -8.11 1.58
C GLY A 372 -15.26 -7.64 0.65
N ALA A 373 -16.28 -8.45 0.45
CA ALA A 373 -17.40 -8.13 -0.41
C ALA A 373 -18.75 -8.55 0.21
N ALA A 374 -19.81 -7.84 -0.17
CA ALA A 374 -21.19 -8.19 0.21
C ALA A 374 -22.18 -7.75 -0.88
N VAL A 375 -23.31 -8.43 -0.97
CA VAL A 375 -24.47 -8.03 -1.79
C VAL A 375 -25.59 -7.58 -0.86
N ASP A 376 -26.11 -6.39 -1.08
CA ASP A 376 -27.39 -5.95 -0.50
C ASP A 376 -28.52 -6.26 -1.50
N HIS A 377 -29.24 -7.35 -1.25
CA HIS A 377 -30.35 -7.80 -2.11
C HIS A 377 -31.51 -6.82 -2.15
N ARG A 378 -31.66 -5.91 -1.16
CA ARG A 378 -32.74 -4.93 -1.17
C ARG A 378 -32.49 -3.80 -2.14
N SER A 379 -31.25 -3.34 -2.20
CA SER A 379 -30.84 -2.28 -3.11
C SER A 379 -30.34 -2.81 -4.47
N GLY A 380 -30.09 -4.11 -4.60
CA GLY A 380 -29.50 -4.72 -5.80
C GLY A 380 -28.04 -4.25 -6.01
N GLN A 381 -27.30 -3.99 -4.93
CA GLN A 381 -25.96 -3.46 -5.00
C GLN A 381 -24.92 -4.41 -4.39
N ALA A 382 -23.81 -4.60 -5.09
CA ALA A 382 -22.59 -5.11 -4.47
C ALA A 382 -21.84 -3.97 -3.77
N THR A 383 -21.23 -4.29 -2.64
CA THR A 383 -20.22 -3.45 -1.97
C THR A 383 -18.95 -4.26 -1.84
N VAL A 384 -17.86 -3.74 -2.41
CA VAL A 384 -16.53 -4.34 -2.35
C VAL A 384 -15.62 -3.38 -1.62
N ILE A 385 -15.01 -3.83 -0.52
CA ILE A 385 -14.15 -2.98 0.31
C ILE A 385 -12.73 -3.53 0.26
N SER A 386 -11.79 -2.70 -0.16
CA SER A 386 -10.36 -3.02 -0.11
C SER A 386 -9.62 -2.04 0.78
N ALA A 387 -8.60 -2.53 1.50
CA ALA A 387 -7.69 -1.71 2.27
C ALA A 387 -6.23 -2.02 1.92
N LEU A 388 -5.42 -0.97 1.83
CA LEU A 388 -3.97 -1.06 1.65
C LEU A 388 -3.25 0.13 2.30
N ASP A 389 -1.95 -0.01 2.58
CA ASP A 389 -1.08 1.13 2.91
C ASP A 389 -0.71 1.88 1.63
N ASN A 390 -1.09 3.16 1.54
CA ASN A 390 -0.89 3.97 0.33
C ASN A 390 0.59 4.21 -0.01
N LEU A 391 1.49 4.18 0.97
CA LEU A 391 2.93 4.34 0.75
C LEU A 391 3.63 3.00 0.48
N VAL A 392 3.13 1.89 1.03
CA VAL A 392 3.71 0.55 0.81
C VAL A 392 3.06 -0.10 -0.40
N LYS A 393 1.98 -0.88 -0.24
CA LYS A 393 1.32 -1.58 -1.36
C LYS A 393 0.85 -0.63 -2.46
N GLY A 394 0.48 0.59 -2.09
CA GLY A 394 0.05 1.63 -3.03
C GLY A 394 1.18 2.35 -3.76
N THR A 395 2.45 2.18 -3.39
CA THR A 395 3.58 2.95 -3.98
C THR A 395 4.91 2.18 -3.89
N ALA A 396 5.68 2.36 -2.81
CA ALA A 396 7.05 1.85 -2.68
C ALA A 396 7.11 0.32 -2.64
N GLY A 397 6.13 -0.33 -2.05
CA GLY A 397 6.05 -1.79 -2.02
C GLY A 397 5.75 -2.38 -3.40
N ALA A 398 4.84 -1.76 -4.18
CA ALA A 398 4.60 -2.14 -5.57
C ALA A 398 5.86 -1.91 -6.44
N ALA A 399 6.60 -0.83 -6.18
CA ALA A 399 7.87 -0.57 -6.84
C ALA A 399 8.90 -1.67 -6.53
N LEU A 400 9.08 -2.03 -5.25
CA LEU A 400 10.04 -3.06 -4.86
C LEU A 400 9.63 -4.46 -5.37
N GLN A 401 8.34 -4.77 -5.36
CA GLN A 401 7.80 -6.01 -5.93
C GLN A 401 8.10 -6.11 -7.42
N SER A 402 7.89 -5.04 -8.18
CA SER A 402 8.21 -4.95 -9.61
C SER A 402 9.72 -4.96 -9.88
N LEU A 403 10.51 -4.28 -9.04
CA LEU A 403 11.99 -4.31 -9.10
C LEU A 403 12.52 -5.72 -8.93
N ASN A 404 12.01 -6.47 -7.96
CA ASN A 404 12.40 -7.86 -7.73
C ASN A 404 12.17 -8.72 -8.97
N LEU A 405 10.98 -8.63 -9.57
CA LEU A 405 10.64 -9.37 -10.79
C LEU A 405 11.55 -8.98 -11.96
N ALA A 406 11.80 -7.70 -12.16
CA ALA A 406 12.64 -7.21 -13.25
C ALA A 406 14.10 -7.65 -13.12
N LEU A 407 14.61 -7.76 -11.89
CA LEU A 407 15.96 -8.23 -11.58
C LEU A 407 16.06 -9.77 -11.46
N GLY A 408 14.96 -10.51 -11.64
CA GLY A 408 14.93 -11.96 -11.49
C GLY A 408 15.06 -12.43 -10.04
N LEU A 409 14.77 -11.59 -9.07
CA LEU A 409 14.72 -11.92 -7.65
C LEU A 409 13.33 -12.49 -7.29
N PRO A 410 13.21 -13.27 -6.19
CA PRO A 410 11.90 -13.70 -5.72
C PRO A 410 11.03 -12.47 -5.38
N GLU A 411 9.81 -12.42 -5.91
CA GLU A 411 8.90 -11.28 -5.88
C GLU A 411 8.70 -10.67 -4.48
N ALA A 412 8.65 -11.50 -3.45
CA ALA A 412 8.37 -11.10 -2.07
C ALA A 412 9.62 -10.66 -1.27
N THR A 413 10.82 -10.72 -1.85
CA THR A 413 12.06 -10.40 -1.13
C THR A 413 12.05 -8.97 -0.59
N GLY A 414 12.39 -8.79 0.68
CA GLY A 414 12.40 -7.47 1.35
C GLY A 414 11.02 -6.88 1.66
N LEU A 415 9.94 -7.60 1.38
CA LEU A 415 8.56 -7.15 1.61
C LEU A 415 7.87 -7.94 2.72
N THR A 416 7.15 -7.27 3.59
CA THR A 416 6.39 -7.89 4.69
C THR A 416 4.89 -7.84 4.43
N ARG A 417 4.19 -8.91 4.85
CA ARG A 417 2.73 -8.96 4.94
C ARG A 417 2.21 -8.56 6.32
N THR A 418 3.10 -8.47 7.31
CA THR A 418 2.74 -8.17 8.69
C THR A 418 2.64 -6.67 8.89
N ALA A 419 1.46 -6.20 9.28
CA ALA A 419 1.19 -4.81 9.56
C ALA A 419 1.71 -4.38 10.94
N LEU A 420 1.87 -3.07 11.11
CA LEU A 420 2.33 -2.47 12.38
C LEU A 420 1.21 -2.36 13.43
N ALA A 421 -0.05 -2.62 13.06
CA ALA A 421 -1.22 -2.43 13.93
C ALA A 421 -0.93 -2.57 15.43
N PRO A 422 -1.61 -1.81 16.32
CA PRO A 422 -2.88 -1.11 16.20
C PRO A 422 -2.82 0.21 15.46
#